data_a9b250656e3b35da79b24b35c543939a
#
_entry.id   a9b250656e3b35da79b24b35c543939a
#
_cell.length_a   1.000
_cell.length_b   1.000
_cell.length_c   1.000
_cell.angle_alpha   90.00
_cell.angle_beta   90.00
_cell.angle_gamma   90.00
#
_symmetry.space_group_name_H-M   'P 1'
#
loop_
_entity.id
_entity.type
_entity.pdbx_description
1 polymer ?
#
loop_
_entity_poly.entity_id
_entity_poly.type
_entity_poly.pdbx_seq_one_letter_code
_entity_poly.pdbx_strand_id
1 'polypeptide(L)'
;VKGEPLDAPLTRASRFVAQHGAELERIYCETLLRELPAPELLRALAARQRADGALEPWRGSSASTDAATRRALAWLGALALTDHPVAERAVMRLARAQEPDGGWGNPALPVELRIPLTGEAVGLLARTPFARESLLRRAEQFLARRYSSDLLQSGEYAPLLAYAHALANIDSELADEALVWCGRELEKGWRSAHFTTLQLARVLLRARAKALPGAQLEASEVVLALLGAQERDGGWSVEPEADRVEATLEAVEALLRLS
;
A
#
# COMPACT_ATOMS: atom_id res chain seq x y z
N VAL A 1 3.94 4.37 29.32
CA VAL A 1 4.11 2.93 29.15
C VAL A 1 5.33 2.75 28.26
N LYS A 2 6.44 2.16 28.78
CA LYS A 2 7.60 1.78 27.96
C LYS A 2 7.09 0.71 27.01
N GLY A 3 7.14 1.00 25.68
CA GLY A 3 6.71 0.05 24.66
C GLY A 3 7.47 -1.27 24.80
N GLU A 4 6.78 -2.39 24.59
CA GLU A 4 7.46 -3.66 24.43
C GLU A 4 8.48 -3.52 23.30
N PRO A 5 9.71 -4.05 23.48
CA PRO A 5 10.68 -4.05 22.41
C PRO A 5 10.09 -4.79 21.20
N LEU A 6 10.17 -4.18 20.02
CA LEU A 6 9.59 -4.72 18.77
C LEU A 6 10.24 -6.05 18.35
N ASP A 7 11.38 -6.40 18.89
CA ASP A 7 12.16 -7.58 18.48
C ASP A 7 11.36 -8.88 18.56
N ALA A 8 10.63 -9.12 19.67
CA ALA A 8 9.87 -10.35 19.83
C ALA A 8 8.66 -10.46 18.86
N PRO A 9 7.81 -9.42 18.69
CA PRO A 9 6.77 -9.40 17.66
C PRO A 9 7.30 -9.57 16.24
N LEU A 10 8.38 -8.86 15.88
CA LEU A 10 8.98 -8.97 14.55
C LEU A 10 9.59 -10.35 14.28
N THR A 11 10.23 -10.96 15.29
CA THR A 11 10.74 -12.34 15.18
C THR A 11 9.61 -13.35 14.97
N ARG A 12 8.47 -13.20 15.65
CA ARG A 12 7.31 -14.08 15.41
C ARG A 12 6.76 -13.88 13.99
N ALA A 13 6.64 -12.64 13.52
CA ALA A 13 6.18 -12.32 12.18
C ALA A 13 7.11 -12.91 11.09
N SER A 14 8.42 -12.74 11.24
CA SER A 14 9.42 -13.34 10.33
C SER A 14 9.27 -14.86 10.25
N ARG A 15 9.09 -15.52 11.38
CA ARG A 15 8.86 -16.97 11.42
C ARG A 15 7.57 -17.37 10.72
N PHE A 16 6.48 -16.63 10.93
CA PHE A 16 5.22 -16.86 10.23
C PHE A 16 5.39 -16.74 8.70
N VAL A 17 6.05 -15.66 8.22
CA VAL A 17 6.32 -15.48 6.79
C VAL A 17 7.25 -16.57 6.25
N ALA A 18 8.25 -17.01 7.02
CA ALA A 18 9.14 -18.10 6.63
C ALA A 18 8.40 -19.43 6.42
N GLN A 19 7.36 -19.70 7.22
CA GLN A 19 6.56 -20.93 7.16
C GLN A 19 5.48 -20.89 6.07
N HIS A 20 4.85 -19.73 5.84
CA HIS A 20 3.64 -19.61 5.01
C HIS A 20 3.85 -18.79 3.74
N GLY A 21 4.92 -18.00 3.65
CA GLY A 21 5.22 -17.12 2.54
C GLY A 21 5.82 -17.85 1.33
N ALA A 22 5.55 -17.33 0.14
CA ALA A 22 6.30 -17.68 -1.05
C ALA A 22 7.75 -17.19 -0.94
N GLU A 23 8.65 -17.73 -1.75
CA GLU A 23 10.07 -17.39 -1.74
C GLU A 23 10.32 -15.86 -1.78
N LEU A 24 9.64 -15.16 -2.70
CA LEU A 24 9.80 -13.71 -2.86
C LEU A 24 9.32 -12.92 -1.65
N GLU A 25 8.27 -13.38 -0.96
CA GLU A 25 7.75 -12.77 0.28
C GLU A 25 8.69 -12.97 1.45
N ARG A 26 9.34 -14.13 1.55
CA ARG A 26 10.40 -14.38 2.54
C ARG A 26 11.59 -13.46 2.31
N ILE A 27 12.08 -13.38 1.07
CA ILE A 27 13.19 -12.47 0.70
C ILE A 27 12.81 -11.02 1.04
N TYR A 28 11.58 -10.59 0.74
CA TYR A 28 11.13 -9.22 1.08
C TYR A 28 11.08 -9.00 2.59
N CYS A 29 10.54 -9.93 3.36
CA CYS A 29 10.49 -9.85 4.83
C CYS A 29 11.89 -9.71 5.43
N GLU A 30 12.80 -10.58 5.06
CA GLU A 30 14.20 -10.57 5.51
C GLU A 30 14.92 -9.26 5.12
N THR A 31 14.67 -8.77 3.89
CA THR A 31 15.22 -7.47 3.45
C THR A 31 14.65 -6.30 4.27
N LEU A 32 13.36 -6.33 4.55
CA LEU A 32 12.67 -5.31 5.35
C LEU A 32 13.21 -5.26 6.79
N LEU A 33 13.49 -6.44 7.37
CA LEU A 33 14.11 -6.59 8.69
C LEU A 33 15.63 -6.39 8.69
N ARG A 34 16.23 -6.14 7.52
CA ARG A 34 17.69 -5.99 7.30
C ARG A 34 18.50 -7.25 7.58
N GLU A 35 17.88 -8.41 7.56
CA GLU A 35 18.53 -9.72 7.67
C GLU A 35 19.16 -10.14 6.33
N LEU A 36 18.62 -9.62 5.22
CA LEU A 36 19.11 -9.86 3.86
C LEU A 36 19.38 -8.53 3.14
N PRO A 37 20.46 -8.42 2.33
CA PRO A 37 20.77 -7.21 1.60
C PRO A 37 19.79 -6.98 0.43
N ALA A 38 19.45 -5.71 0.15
CA ALA A 38 18.52 -5.31 -0.92
C ALA A 38 18.83 -5.89 -2.32
N PRO A 39 20.10 -6.09 -2.78
CA PRO A 39 20.40 -6.73 -4.05
C PRO A 39 19.80 -8.13 -4.23
N GLU A 40 19.54 -8.88 -3.17
CA GLU A 40 18.91 -10.20 -3.26
C GLU A 40 17.45 -10.07 -3.71
N LEU A 41 16.70 -9.16 -3.09
CA LEU A 41 15.32 -8.85 -3.49
C LEU A 41 15.29 -8.33 -4.94
N LEU A 42 16.18 -7.42 -5.29
CA LEU A 42 16.23 -6.85 -6.63
C LEU A 42 16.51 -7.91 -7.70
N ARG A 43 17.40 -8.87 -7.44
CA ARG A 43 17.66 -10.01 -8.32
C ARG A 43 16.42 -10.92 -8.46
N ALA A 44 15.76 -11.23 -7.35
CA ALA A 44 14.59 -12.07 -7.34
C ALA A 44 13.40 -11.41 -8.10
N LEU A 45 13.20 -10.10 -7.94
CA LEU A 45 12.21 -9.34 -8.70
C LEU A 45 12.56 -9.26 -10.18
N ALA A 46 13.83 -8.98 -10.52
CA ALA A 46 14.29 -8.92 -11.92
C ALA A 46 14.10 -10.25 -12.65
N ALA A 47 14.35 -11.39 -11.99
CA ALA A 47 14.17 -12.72 -12.55
C ALA A 47 12.68 -13.04 -12.88
N ARG A 48 11.72 -12.37 -12.23
CA ARG A 48 10.28 -12.52 -12.47
C ARG A 48 9.70 -11.41 -13.34
N GLN A 49 10.52 -10.43 -13.74
CA GLN A 49 10.04 -9.32 -14.55
C GLN A 49 10.07 -9.68 -16.04
N ARG A 50 8.91 -9.58 -16.68
CA ARG A 50 8.72 -9.82 -18.10
C ARG A 50 9.33 -8.71 -18.95
N ALA A 51 9.49 -8.96 -20.24
CA ALA A 51 10.04 -7.99 -21.19
C ALA A 51 9.19 -6.69 -21.30
N ASP A 52 7.89 -6.78 -21.05
CA ASP A 52 6.98 -5.62 -21.05
C ASP A 52 7.02 -4.82 -19.72
N GLY A 53 7.79 -5.27 -18.72
CA GLY A 53 7.96 -4.68 -17.42
C GLY A 53 6.99 -5.19 -16.34
N ALA A 54 6.02 -6.02 -16.69
CA ALA A 54 5.11 -6.64 -15.73
C ALA A 54 5.83 -7.66 -14.86
N LEU A 55 5.44 -7.80 -13.60
CA LEU A 55 5.91 -8.85 -12.70
C LEU A 55 4.99 -10.07 -12.79
N GLU A 56 5.57 -11.27 -12.86
CA GLU A 56 4.81 -12.50 -12.75
C GLU A 56 4.32 -12.71 -11.31
N PRO A 57 3.05 -13.13 -11.13
CA PRO A 57 2.54 -13.48 -9.80
C PRO A 57 3.40 -14.59 -9.16
N TRP A 58 3.69 -14.42 -7.87
CA TRP A 58 4.46 -15.41 -7.10
C TRP A 58 3.59 -16.24 -6.15
N ARG A 59 2.32 -15.93 -6.05
CA ARG A 59 1.29 -16.74 -5.42
C ARG A 59 0.23 -17.07 -6.42
N GLY A 60 -0.17 -18.31 -6.48
CA GLY A 60 -1.28 -18.92 -7.22
C GLY A 60 -1.95 -18.14 -8.35
N SER A 61 -2.82 -18.76 -9.09
CA SER A 61 -3.41 -18.25 -10.33
C SER A 61 -4.39 -17.07 -10.19
N SER A 62 -4.69 -16.60 -8.99
CA SER A 62 -5.69 -15.54 -8.75
C SER A 62 -5.14 -14.11 -8.87
N ALA A 63 -3.83 -13.91 -8.72
CA ALA A 63 -3.24 -12.59 -8.85
C ALA A 63 -2.96 -12.24 -10.32
N SER A 64 -3.40 -11.08 -10.79
CA SER A 64 -3.02 -10.57 -12.11
C SER A 64 -1.57 -10.06 -12.12
N THR A 65 -0.94 -10.04 -13.30
CA THR A 65 0.40 -9.43 -13.46
C THR A 65 0.42 -7.96 -13.05
N ASP A 66 -0.67 -7.23 -13.24
CA ASP A 66 -0.78 -5.83 -12.82
C ASP A 66 -0.83 -5.69 -11.29
N ALA A 67 -1.53 -6.58 -10.58
CA ALA A 67 -1.53 -6.62 -9.12
C ALA A 67 -0.13 -6.95 -8.58
N ALA A 68 0.54 -7.96 -9.14
CA ALA A 68 1.91 -8.31 -8.77
C ALA A 68 2.89 -7.15 -9.04
N THR A 69 2.72 -6.44 -10.16
CA THR A 69 3.55 -5.28 -10.51
C THR A 69 3.37 -4.13 -9.51
N ARG A 70 2.12 -3.81 -9.12
CA ARG A 70 1.84 -2.79 -8.10
C ARG A 70 2.42 -3.19 -6.74
N ARG A 71 2.26 -4.46 -6.33
CA ARG A 71 2.81 -4.97 -5.07
C ARG A 71 4.34 -4.86 -5.03
N ALA A 72 5.03 -5.27 -6.10
CA ALA A 72 6.49 -5.13 -6.20
C ALA A 72 6.93 -3.66 -6.11
N LEU A 73 6.21 -2.75 -6.79
CA LEU A 73 6.50 -1.33 -6.73
C LEU A 73 6.28 -0.75 -5.32
N ALA A 74 5.25 -1.22 -4.60
CA ALA A 74 5.03 -0.87 -3.20
C ALA A 74 6.21 -1.30 -2.31
N TRP A 75 6.70 -2.53 -2.48
CA TRP A 75 7.87 -3.03 -1.75
C TRP A 75 9.15 -2.24 -2.04
N LEU A 76 9.38 -1.91 -3.31
CA LEU A 76 10.51 -1.04 -3.70
C LEU A 76 10.37 0.35 -3.05
N GLY A 77 9.15 0.89 -2.98
CA GLY A 77 8.86 2.15 -2.29
C GLY A 77 9.08 2.06 -0.78
N ALA A 78 8.76 0.93 -0.16
CA ALA A 78 9.00 0.67 1.24
C ALA A 78 10.50 0.66 1.59
N LEU A 79 11.32 0.17 0.70
CA LEU A 79 12.78 0.04 0.88
C LEU A 79 13.58 1.22 0.29
N ALA A 80 12.92 2.26 -0.22
CA ALA A 80 13.55 3.40 -0.91
C ALA A 80 14.39 2.99 -2.14
N LEU A 81 13.95 1.98 -2.87
CA LEU A 81 14.59 1.43 -4.08
C LEU A 81 13.86 1.83 -5.37
N THR A 82 13.17 2.97 -5.35
CA THR A 82 12.30 3.42 -6.45
C THR A 82 13.05 3.96 -7.68
N ASP A 83 14.36 4.16 -7.59
CA ASP A 83 15.25 4.59 -8.67
C ASP A 83 15.90 3.42 -9.43
N HIS A 84 15.66 2.16 -8.98
CA HIS A 84 16.25 0.98 -9.59
C HIS A 84 15.58 0.61 -10.95
N PRO A 85 16.31 0.04 -11.94
CA PRO A 85 15.76 -0.36 -13.24
C PRO A 85 14.54 -1.30 -13.19
N VAL A 86 14.39 -2.11 -12.14
CA VAL A 86 13.18 -2.92 -11.92
C VAL A 86 11.96 -2.03 -11.69
N ALA A 87 12.10 -0.96 -10.89
CA ALA A 87 11.04 0.02 -10.67
C ALA A 87 10.72 0.78 -11.96
N GLU A 88 11.74 1.22 -12.72
CA GLU A 88 11.55 1.91 -14.00
C GLU A 88 10.67 1.10 -14.96
N ARG A 89 11.01 -0.17 -15.18
CA ARG A 89 10.22 -1.03 -16.07
C ARG A 89 8.80 -1.27 -15.56
N ALA A 90 8.62 -1.44 -14.25
CA ALA A 90 7.30 -1.57 -13.63
C ALA A 90 6.45 -0.30 -13.82
N VAL A 91 7.06 0.88 -13.64
CA VAL A 91 6.44 2.19 -13.90
C VAL A 91 6.01 2.31 -15.37
N MET A 92 6.89 1.96 -16.32
CA MET A 92 6.56 1.99 -17.75
C MET A 92 5.40 1.06 -18.09
N ARG A 93 5.32 -0.12 -17.46
CA ARG A 93 4.20 -1.05 -17.63
C ARG A 93 2.89 -0.46 -17.12
N LEU A 94 2.88 0.08 -15.90
CA LEU A 94 1.70 0.71 -15.32
C LEU A 94 1.28 1.97 -16.08
N ALA A 95 2.24 2.77 -16.54
CA ALA A 95 1.96 3.97 -17.34
C ALA A 95 1.25 3.64 -18.66
N ARG A 96 1.61 2.54 -19.33
CA ARG A 96 0.94 2.07 -20.55
C ARG A 96 -0.47 1.55 -20.31
N ALA A 97 -0.80 1.16 -19.08
CA ALA A 97 -2.13 0.68 -18.70
C ALA A 97 -3.09 1.82 -18.29
N GLN A 98 -2.64 3.09 -18.34
CA GLN A 98 -3.53 4.22 -18.11
C GLN A 98 -4.49 4.39 -19.27
N GLU A 99 -5.78 4.45 -18.97
CA GLU A 99 -6.83 4.66 -19.95
C GLU A 99 -6.90 6.13 -20.46
N PRO A 100 -7.52 6.38 -21.61
CA PRO A 100 -7.62 7.74 -22.15
C PRO A 100 -8.28 8.75 -21.23
N ASP A 101 -9.19 8.33 -20.34
CA ASP A 101 -9.86 9.18 -19.36
C ASP A 101 -8.98 9.52 -18.13
N GLY A 102 -7.78 8.97 -18.06
CA GLY A 102 -6.79 9.17 -17.02
C GLY A 102 -6.82 8.14 -15.89
N GLY A 103 -7.82 7.26 -15.84
CA GLY A 103 -7.94 6.21 -14.82
C GLY A 103 -7.20 4.93 -15.17
N TRP A 104 -7.19 3.99 -14.23
CA TRP A 104 -6.77 2.60 -14.42
C TRP A 104 -7.95 1.66 -14.28
N GLY A 105 -7.83 0.47 -14.86
CA GLY A 105 -8.87 -0.54 -14.92
C GLY A 105 -9.71 -0.43 -16.20
N ASN A 106 -10.38 -1.52 -16.56
CA ASN A 106 -11.20 -1.58 -17.76
C ASN A 106 -12.28 -0.48 -17.75
N PRO A 107 -12.37 0.39 -18.78
CA PRO A 107 -13.37 1.46 -18.84
C PRO A 107 -14.84 0.99 -18.78
N ALA A 108 -15.11 -0.28 -19.10
CA ALA A 108 -16.43 -0.87 -18.97
C ALA A 108 -16.84 -1.21 -17.52
N LEU A 109 -15.88 -1.17 -16.58
CA LEU A 109 -16.20 -1.37 -15.16
C LEU A 109 -16.88 -0.13 -14.57
N PRO A 110 -17.75 -0.32 -13.54
CA PRO A 110 -18.25 0.76 -12.72
C PRO A 110 -17.09 1.63 -12.22
N VAL A 111 -17.30 2.95 -12.17
CA VAL A 111 -16.26 3.91 -11.81
C VAL A 111 -15.77 3.71 -10.37
N GLU A 112 -16.64 3.25 -9.49
CA GLU A 112 -16.37 2.94 -8.09
C GLU A 112 -15.26 1.87 -7.95
N LEU A 113 -15.19 0.92 -8.88
CA LEU A 113 -14.13 -0.09 -8.94
C LEU A 113 -12.83 0.44 -9.54
N ARG A 114 -12.88 1.52 -10.32
CA ARG A 114 -11.72 2.14 -10.96
C ARG A 114 -11.05 3.19 -10.08
N ILE A 115 -11.78 3.82 -9.15
CA ILE A 115 -11.21 4.77 -8.19
C ILE A 115 -10.08 4.12 -7.37
N PRO A 116 -10.27 2.95 -6.72
CA PRO A 116 -9.20 2.27 -5.97
C PRO A 116 -7.98 1.95 -6.82
N LEU A 117 -8.17 1.41 -8.02
CA LEU A 117 -7.07 1.08 -8.94
C LEU A 117 -6.28 2.33 -9.36
N THR A 118 -6.98 3.43 -9.59
CA THR A 118 -6.38 4.71 -9.99
C THR A 118 -5.61 5.33 -8.83
N GLY A 119 -6.21 5.38 -7.63
CA GLY A 119 -5.55 5.91 -6.44
C GLY A 119 -4.29 5.13 -6.07
N GLU A 120 -4.34 3.80 -6.14
CA GLU A 120 -3.17 2.94 -5.92
C GLU A 120 -2.08 3.22 -6.97
N ALA A 121 -2.41 3.23 -8.26
CA ALA A 121 -1.45 3.46 -9.32
C ALA A 121 -0.78 4.83 -9.18
N VAL A 122 -1.55 5.90 -8.95
CA VAL A 122 -1.03 7.26 -8.76
C VAL A 122 -0.09 7.33 -7.57
N GLY A 123 -0.51 6.83 -6.41
CA GLY A 123 0.29 6.89 -5.19
C GLY A 123 1.61 6.13 -5.30
N LEU A 124 1.63 5.03 -6.06
CA LEU A 124 2.87 4.27 -6.33
C LEU A 124 3.77 4.98 -7.35
N LEU A 125 3.20 5.45 -8.46
CA LEU A 125 3.94 6.08 -9.54
C LEU A 125 4.56 7.41 -9.11
N ALA A 126 3.84 8.24 -8.36
CA ALA A 126 4.30 9.52 -7.87
C ALA A 126 5.55 9.44 -6.97
N ARG A 127 5.84 8.27 -6.41
CA ARG A 127 7.02 8.00 -5.57
C ARG A 127 8.28 7.64 -6.36
N THR A 128 8.19 7.58 -7.68
CA THR A 128 9.31 7.18 -8.54
C THR A 128 9.78 8.34 -9.38
N PRO A 129 11.08 8.41 -9.72
CA PRO A 129 11.59 9.45 -10.61
C PRO A 129 11.18 9.25 -12.07
N PHE A 130 10.51 8.14 -12.39
CA PHE A 130 10.20 7.74 -13.78
C PHE A 130 8.77 8.11 -14.22
N ALA A 131 7.90 8.49 -13.29
CA ALA A 131 6.53 8.89 -13.64
C ALA A 131 6.51 10.26 -14.30
N ARG A 132 5.86 10.36 -15.46
CA ARG A 132 5.70 11.63 -16.17
C ARG A 132 4.62 12.48 -15.50
N GLU A 133 4.87 13.75 -15.31
CA GLU A 133 3.91 14.70 -14.74
C GLU A 133 2.56 14.69 -15.48
N SER A 134 2.57 14.62 -16.81
CA SER A 134 1.33 14.59 -17.61
C SER A 134 0.46 13.34 -17.34
N LEU A 135 1.08 12.22 -16.96
CA LEU A 135 0.37 11.00 -16.56
C LEU A 135 -0.29 11.20 -15.20
N LEU A 136 0.42 11.73 -14.23
CA LEU A 136 -0.09 12.01 -12.88
C LEU A 136 -1.22 13.05 -12.92
N ARG A 137 -1.07 14.11 -13.72
CA ARG A 137 -2.09 15.15 -13.90
C ARG A 137 -3.39 14.59 -14.49
N ARG A 138 -3.34 13.69 -15.48
CA ARG A 138 -4.56 13.06 -16.03
C ARG A 138 -5.25 12.19 -14.98
N ALA A 139 -4.50 11.48 -14.16
CA ALA A 139 -5.04 10.67 -13.11
C ALA A 139 -5.64 11.50 -11.97
N GLU A 140 -4.99 12.60 -11.61
CA GLU A 140 -5.53 13.59 -10.66
C GLU A 140 -6.88 14.13 -11.16
N GLN A 141 -6.97 14.53 -12.42
CA GLN A 141 -8.23 14.97 -13.03
C GLN A 141 -9.30 13.87 -13.06
N PHE A 142 -8.91 12.60 -13.24
CA PHE A 142 -9.84 11.48 -13.13
C PHE A 142 -10.42 11.38 -11.71
N LEU A 143 -9.58 11.47 -10.69
CA LEU A 143 -10.01 11.42 -9.29
C LEU A 143 -10.81 12.66 -8.89
N ALA A 144 -10.35 13.86 -9.27
CA ALA A 144 -11.00 15.12 -8.92
C ALA A 144 -12.45 15.22 -9.44
N ARG A 145 -12.70 14.77 -10.68
CA ARG A 145 -14.07 14.73 -11.25
C ARG A 145 -15.02 13.77 -10.52
N ARG A 146 -14.51 12.89 -9.68
CA ARG A 146 -15.28 11.85 -8.98
C ARG A 146 -15.25 12.02 -7.47
N TYR A 147 -14.55 13.04 -7.02
CA TYR A 147 -14.48 13.38 -5.61
C TYR A 147 -15.81 13.98 -5.14
N SER A 148 -16.24 13.53 -3.98
CA SER A 148 -17.17 14.23 -3.12
C SER A 148 -16.87 13.89 -1.67
N SER A 149 -17.14 14.80 -0.75
CA SER A 149 -17.02 14.52 0.68
C SER A 149 -17.95 13.37 1.10
N ASP A 150 -19.14 13.26 0.49
CA ASP A 150 -20.11 12.20 0.77
C ASP A 150 -19.56 10.82 0.43
N LEU A 151 -18.75 10.70 -0.67
CA LEU A 151 -18.08 9.45 -1.01
C LEU A 151 -17.13 9.00 0.10
N LEU A 152 -16.37 9.90 0.71
CA LEU A 152 -15.47 9.57 1.81
C LEU A 152 -16.23 9.29 3.11
N GLN A 153 -17.36 9.95 3.33
CA GLN A 153 -18.23 9.76 4.50
C GLN A 153 -19.13 8.52 4.40
N SER A 154 -19.17 7.85 3.24
CA SER A 154 -19.98 6.63 3.04
C SER A 154 -19.59 5.47 3.97
N GLY A 155 -18.40 5.52 4.57
CA GLY A 155 -17.85 4.44 5.37
C GLY A 155 -17.15 3.35 4.53
N GLU A 156 -17.05 3.54 3.20
CA GLU A 156 -16.34 2.60 2.34
C GLU A 156 -14.82 2.80 2.43
N TYR A 157 -14.11 1.72 2.71
CA TYR A 157 -12.66 1.75 2.89
C TYR A 157 -11.89 2.01 1.57
N ALA A 158 -12.36 1.43 0.46
CA ALA A 158 -11.62 1.46 -0.79
C ALA A 158 -11.46 2.88 -1.39
N PRO A 159 -12.50 3.73 -1.47
CA PRO A 159 -12.33 5.12 -1.88
C PRO A 159 -11.44 5.91 -0.93
N LEU A 160 -11.60 5.73 0.39
CA LEU A 160 -10.79 6.42 1.39
C LEU A 160 -9.29 6.12 1.20
N LEU A 161 -8.92 4.84 1.08
CA LEU A 161 -7.54 4.44 0.79
C LEU A 161 -7.04 5.04 -0.52
N ALA A 162 -7.86 5.03 -1.57
CA ALA A 162 -7.49 5.54 -2.89
C ALA A 162 -7.13 7.03 -2.86
N TYR A 163 -8.01 7.85 -2.29
CA TYR A 163 -7.79 9.29 -2.19
C TYR A 163 -6.62 9.62 -1.25
N ALA A 164 -6.54 8.97 -0.09
CA ALA A 164 -5.41 9.17 0.82
C ALA A 164 -4.07 8.79 0.15
N HIS A 165 -4.00 7.65 -0.54
CA HIS A 165 -2.79 7.21 -1.23
C HIS A 165 -2.39 8.14 -2.37
N ALA A 166 -3.34 8.54 -3.23
CA ALA A 166 -3.05 9.44 -4.34
C ALA A 166 -2.63 10.83 -3.85
N LEU A 167 -3.52 11.48 -3.10
CA LEU A 167 -3.39 12.90 -2.77
C LEU A 167 -2.27 13.22 -1.76
N ALA A 168 -1.85 12.25 -0.95
CA ALA A 168 -0.67 12.40 -0.10
C ALA A 168 0.65 12.33 -0.90
N ASN A 169 0.63 11.95 -2.18
CA ASN A 169 1.84 11.74 -2.97
C ASN A 169 1.92 12.59 -4.26
N ILE A 170 0.89 13.35 -4.59
CA ILE A 170 0.88 14.31 -5.71
C ILE A 170 0.54 15.71 -5.21
N ASP A 171 0.97 16.72 -5.97
CA ASP A 171 0.52 18.10 -5.78
C ASP A 171 -0.87 18.24 -6.42
N SER A 172 -1.89 18.60 -5.61
CA SER A 172 -3.28 18.76 -6.05
C SER A 172 -4.00 19.76 -5.16
N GLU A 173 -4.77 20.66 -5.78
CA GLU A 173 -5.64 21.62 -5.05
C GLU A 173 -6.70 20.91 -4.18
N LEU A 174 -7.04 19.67 -4.53
CA LEU A 174 -7.99 18.85 -3.77
C LEU A 174 -7.37 18.26 -2.49
N ALA A 175 -6.04 18.19 -2.39
CA ALA A 175 -5.36 17.42 -1.35
C ALA A 175 -5.73 17.86 0.07
N ASP A 176 -5.74 19.16 0.33
CA ASP A 176 -6.00 19.70 1.68
C ASP A 176 -7.38 19.29 2.19
N GLU A 177 -8.43 19.47 1.39
CA GLU A 177 -9.79 19.13 1.77
C GLU A 177 -9.96 17.62 1.90
N ALA A 178 -9.56 16.87 0.88
CA ALA A 178 -9.79 15.43 0.84
C ALA A 178 -9.00 14.67 1.90
N LEU A 179 -7.77 15.07 2.20
CA LEU A 179 -6.96 14.43 3.25
C LEU A 179 -7.52 14.70 4.65
N VAL A 180 -8.12 15.88 4.88
CA VAL A 180 -8.82 16.16 6.15
C VAL A 180 -10.03 15.22 6.32
N TRP A 181 -10.83 15.01 5.27
CA TRP A 181 -11.92 14.06 5.32
C TRP A 181 -11.42 12.61 5.47
N CYS A 182 -10.40 12.22 4.72
CA CYS A 182 -9.78 10.90 4.88
C CYS A 182 -9.31 10.66 6.32
N GLY A 183 -8.66 11.64 6.94
CA GLY A 183 -8.18 11.51 8.32
C GLY A 183 -9.32 11.34 9.32
N ARG A 184 -10.36 12.17 9.23
CA ARG A 184 -11.52 12.10 10.12
C ARG A 184 -12.29 10.78 10.01
N GLU A 185 -12.61 10.37 8.78
CA GLU A 185 -13.39 9.16 8.56
C GLU A 185 -12.56 7.89 8.85
N LEU A 186 -11.24 7.93 8.61
CA LEU A 186 -10.34 6.83 8.98
C LEU A 186 -10.30 6.64 10.51
N GLU A 187 -10.11 7.72 11.27
CA GLU A 187 -10.11 7.65 12.73
C GLU A 187 -11.47 7.23 13.29
N LYS A 188 -12.55 7.81 12.79
CA LYS A 188 -13.91 7.46 13.18
C LYS A 188 -14.20 5.98 12.91
N GLY A 189 -13.88 5.48 11.73
CA GLY A 189 -14.07 4.08 11.37
C GLY A 189 -13.23 3.13 12.24
N TRP A 190 -11.99 3.48 12.54
CA TRP A 190 -11.15 2.69 13.43
C TRP A 190 -11.66 2.68 14.89
N ARG A 191 -11.99 3.84 15.45
CA ARG A 191 -12.51 3.93 16.84
C ARG A 191 -13.85 3.22 17.01
N SER A 192 -14.66 3.13 15.97
CA SER A 192 -15.93 2.38 15.97
C SER A 192 -15.77 0.90 15.59
N ALA A 193 -14.54 0.41 15.40
CA ALA A 193 -14.22 -0.95 14.94
C ALA A 193 -14.82 -1.30 13.55
N HIS A 194 -15.20 -0.29 12.76
CA HIS A 194 -15.62 -0.47 11.37
C HIS A 194 -14.41 -0.76 10.46
N PHE A 195 -13.27 -0.10 10.73
CA PHE A 195 -12.00 -0.40 10.11
C PHE A 195 -11.07 -1.13 11.08
N THR A 196 -10.35 -2.12 10.58
CA THR A 196 -9.34 -2.83 11.35
C THR A 196 -8.10 -1.96 11.57
N THR A 197 -7.30 -2.28 12.58
CA THR A 197 -6.01 -1.59 12.82
C THR A 197 -5.07 -1.71 11.63
N LEU A 198 -5.09 -2.83 10.91
CA LEU A 198 -4.25 -3.02 9.73
C LEU A 198 -4.73 -2.17 8.54
N GLN A 199 -6.05 -2.01 8.37
CA GLN A 199 -6.59 -1.07 7.38
C GLN A 199 -6.16 0.38 7.68
N LEU A 200 -6.24 0.81 8.95
CA LEU A 200 -5.71 2.10 9.38
C LEU A 200 -4.22 2.23 9.07
N ALA A 201 -3.41 1.26 9.48
CA ALA A 201 -1.98 1.26 9.26
C ALA A 201 -1.61 1.30 7.77
N ARG A 202 -2.33 0.56 6.91
CA ARG A 202 -2.16 0.58 5.46
C ARG A 202 -2.37 1.98 4.88
N VAL A 203 -3.40 2.70 5.30
CA VAL A 203 -3.61 4.09 4.83
C VAL A 203 -2.44 4.98 5.22
N LEU A 204 -1.97 4.91 6.47
CA LEU A 204 -0.82 5.69 6.94
C LEU A 204 0.47 5.35 6.17
N LEU A 205 0.73 4.06 5.92
CA LEU A 205 1.85 3.61 5.08
C LEU A 205 1.77 4.17 3.66
N ARG A 206 0.59 4.08 3.04
CA ARG A 206 0.36 4.57 1.68
C ARG A 206 0.43 6.09 1.59
N ALA A 207 0.01 6.80 2.61
CA ALA A 207 0.18 8.26 2.72
C ALA A 207 1.58 8.68 3.17
N ARG A 208 2.44 7.75 3.65
CA ARG A 208 3.74 8.03 4.27
C ARG A 208 3.65 9.01 5.45
N ALA A 209 2.60 8.91 6.19
CA ALA A 209 2.28 9.81 7.30
C ALA A 209 2.13 9.02 8.61
N LYS A 210 2.45 9.67 9.73
CA LYS A 210 2.17 9.14 11.07
C LYS A 210 0.73 9.38 11.49
N ALA A 211 0.09 10.40 10.90
CA ALA A 211 -1.34 10.69 10.98
C ALA A 211 -1.74 11.47 9.72
N LEU A 212 -3.00 11.38 9.30
CA LEU A 212 -3.55 12.24 8.25
C LEU A 212 -4.08 13.55 8.83
N PRO A 213 -4.13 14.64 8.05
CA PRO A 213 -4.80 15.86 8.46
C PRO A 213 -6.23 15.58 8.91
N GLY A 214 -6.69 16.26 9.96
CA GLY A 214 -8.03 16.08 10.51
C GLY A 214 -8.20 14.92 11.50
N ALA A 215 -7.29 13.97 11.56
CA ALA A 215 -7.25 12.93 12.59
C ALA A 215 -6.52 13.43 13.85
N GLN A 216 -6.94 12.91 15.01
CA GLN A 216 -6.32 13.18 16.33
C GLN A 216 -5.61 11.94 16.89
N LEU A 217 -5.45 10.89 16.07
CA LEU A 217 -4.77 9.66 16.49
C LEU A 217 -3.24 9.85 16.54
N GLU A 218 -2.63 9.16 17.49
CA GLU A 218 -1.18 9.12 17.63
C GLU A 218 -0.61 7.83 17.01
N ALA A 219 0.54 7.92 16.35
CA ALA A 219 1.20 6.73 15.76
C ALA A 219 1.45 5.63 16.81
N SER A 220 1.77 6.01 18.04
CA SER A 220 1.95 5.08 19.17
C SER A 220 0.68 4.27 19.51
N GLU A 221 -0.52 4.85 19.37
CA GLU A 221 -1.78 4.12 19.55
C GLU A 221 -1.93 3.04 18.49
N VAL A 222 -1.59 3.37 17.22
CA VAL A 222 -1.64 2.42 16.10
C VAL A 222 -0.64 1.27 16.29
N VAL A 223 0.59 1.59 16.72
CA VAL A 223 1.62 0.59 17.03
C VAL A 223 1.14 -0.36 18.13
N LEU A 224 0.62 0.18 19.25
CA LEU A 224 0.11 -0.64 20.35
C LEU A 224 -1.06 -1.53 19.91
N ALA A 225 -1.97 -0.99 19.11
CA ALA A 225 -3.11 -1.75 18.58
C ALA A 225 -2.66 -2.84 17.59
N LEU A 226 -1.65 -2.58 16.74
CA LEU A 226 -1.06 -3.60 15.87
C LEU A 226 -0.41 -4.72 16.68
N LEU A 227 0.35 -4.40 17.72
CA LEU A 227 0.97 -5.39 18.61
C LEU A 227 -0.09 -6.25 19.29
N GLY A 228 -1.19 -5.63 19.75
CA GLY A 228 -2.32 -6.35 20.35
C GLY A 228 -3.10 -7.23 19.38
N ALA A 229 -3.06 -6.92 18.08
CA ALA A 229 -3.74 -7.68 17.02
C ALA A 229 -2.89 -8.84 16.45
N GLN A 230 -1.61 -8.98 16.86
CA GLN A 230 -0.78 -10.09 16.42
C GLN A 230 -1.32 -11.41 16.97
N GLU A 231 -1.55 -12.38 16.10
CA GLU A 231 -2.02 -13.70 16.47
C GLU A 231 -0.91 -14.57 17.11
N ARG A 232 -1.31 -15.66 17.75
CA ARG A 232 -0.37 -16.55 18.49
C ARG A 232 0.70 -17.17 17.59
N ASP A 233 0.38 -17.39 16.30
CA ASP A 233 1.32 -17.93 15.31
C ASP A 233 2.27 -16.85 14.74
N GLY A 234 2.09 -15.60 15.12
CA GLY A 234 2.91 -14.46 14.71
C GLY A 234 2.39 -13.69 13.49
N GLY A 235 1.32 -14.15 12.85
CA GLY A 235 0.68 -13.48 11.73
C GLY A 235 -0.33 -12.41 12.16
N TRP A 236 -0.85 -11.69 11.17
CA TRP A 236 -2.02 -10.81 11.28
C TRP A 236 -3.09 -11.24 10.28
N SER A 237 -4.35 -11.03 10.63
CA SER A 237 -5.50 -11.21 9.74
C SER A 237 -6.24 -9.90 9.55
N VAL A 238 -6.79 -9.69 8.36
CA VAL A 238 -7.65 -8.54 8.03
C VAL A 238 -9.10 -9.00 7.91
N GLU A 239 -9.32 -10.05 7.13
CA GLU A 239 -10.62 -10.66 6.81
C GLU A 239 -10.43 -12.15 6.54
N PRO A 240 -11.49 -12.98 6.61
CA PRO A 240 -11.38 -14.43 6.46
C PRO A 240 -10.74 -14.92 5.15
N GLU A 241 -10.83 -14.13 4.09
CA GLU A 241 -10.32 -14.48 2.74
C GLU A 241 -9.04 -13.70 2.36
N ALA A 242 -8.57 -12.78 3.20
CA ALA A 242 -7.38 -11.98 2.90
C ALA A 242 -6.10 -12.81 3.05
N ASP A 243 -5.11 -12.51 2.21
CA ASP A 243 -3.78 -13.13 2.29
C ASP A 243 -3.07 -12.73 3.59
N ARG A 244 -3.05 -13.65 4.56
CA ARG A 244 -2.43 -13.44 5.88
C ARG A 244 -0.94 -13.12 5.81
N VAL A 245 -0.22 -13.61 4.80
CA VAL A 245 1.20 -13.28 4.64
C VAL A 245 1.35 -11.83 4.18
N GLU A 246 0.52 -11.38 3.24
CA GLU A 246 0.49 -9.97 2.83
C GLU A 246 0.14 -9.06 4.02
N ALA A 247 -0.90 -9.42 4.77
CA ALA A 247 -1.30 -8.72 5.99
C ALA A 247 -0.15 -8.63 7.02
N THR A 248 0.58 -9.73 7.19
CA THR A 248 1.73 -9.79 8.10
C THR A 248 2.89 -8.91 7.62
N LEU A 249 3.20 -8.92 6.33
CA LEU A 249 4.24 -8.06 5.75
C LEU A 249 3.91 -6.57 5.91
N GLU A 250 2.65 -6.19 5.69
CA GLU A 250 2.19 -4.81 5.91
C GLU A 250 2.23 -4.41 7.40
N ALA A 251 1.87 -5.32 8.31
CA ALA A 251 1.98 -5.07 9.75
C ALA A 251 3.44 -4.85 10.18
N VAL A 252 4.37 -5.68 9.67
CA VAL A 252 5.80 -5.51 9.90
C VAL A 252 6.29 -4.16 9.39
N GLU A 253 5.92 -3.79 8.15
CA GLU A 253 6.27 -2.47 7.59
C GLU A 253 5.72 -1.33 8.46
N ALA A 254 4.46 -1.45 8.92
CA ALA A 254 3.83 -0.44 9.76
C ALA A 254 4.52 -0.30 11.12
N LEU A 255 4.83 -1.41 11.78
CA LEU A 255 5.58 -1.40 13.05
C LEU A 255 6.93 -0.71 12.90
N LEU A 256 7.67 -0.98 11.82
CA LEU A 256 8.98 -0.37 11.57
C LEU A 256 8.91 1.13 11.24
N ARG A 257 7.81 1.61 10.68
CA ARG A 257 7.69 3.00 10.22
C ARG A 257 6.97 3.93 11.19
N LEU A 258 6.06 3.40 11.99
CA LEU A 258 5.25 4.19 12.92
C LEU A 258 5.85 4.26 14.33
N SER A 259 6.81 3.40 14.63
CA SER A 259 7.54 3.37 15.91
C SER A 259 8.44 4.58 16.16
#